data_da49021231d7693dc1aa70b70516b70a
#
_entry.id   da49021231d7693dc1aa70b70516b70a
#
_cell.length_a   1.000
_cell.length_b   1.000
_cell.length_c   1.000
_cell.angle_alpha   90.00
_cell.angle_beta   90.00
_cell.angle_gamma   90.00
#
_symmetry.space_group_name_H-M   'P 1'
#
loop_
_entity.id
_entity.type
_entity.pdbx_description
1 polymer ?
#
loop_
_entity_poly.entity_id
_entity_poly.type
_entity_poly.pdbx_seq_one_letter_code
_entity_poly.pdbx_strand_id
1 'polypeptide(L)'
;MAGTIFSIPAGPAKSRFAVDEFRGVNFTDTPGLVDKTRSPDAPNMIRDVPGKVRKCMGYERMAEYDGRINGYHERRGDAVGLIHAGGKLYKGDTALYDGMADARSRSWQMGDKLYIQDGKALLVYDGTRVKKASEGAYIPTLTIAKSPAGGGEEYEALNLLQPAFRELFAADGTAKSYQLSFGGLDSTAVKCWLLVGEGNWQEKKEGTDFSVNRATGTVTFTQVPGKSPITGEDNVKIEACRTVQGYAERINRCTLGILFGVNGNADRLFVSGNPEGAYINYDWYSGQNDPTYWPDTAYATVGAANSAVMGYTVINNYLAAIKDDREPERNIVIRQGNLVDNEPAFPVYNTLQGPGAVAPWSSAYLKTEPLFLTNLGVYAVTTSDISGEKYSQNRSYYLDGKLRTEPGLQNAFGFVYNDLYWLCINGSAYILDGMQPLNTDRSAPYSTRQYAGFYRTNLPARVMWEKDGRLWFGSENGRVYRFYADTAAPGSYNDDGEAIDAYWTTGSR
;
A
#
# COMPACT_ATOMS: atom_id res chain seq x y z
N MET A 1 -74.04 54.59 22.33
CA MET A 1 -73.06 54.56 21.21
C MET A 1 -72.00 53.50 21.53
N ALA A 2 -72.00 52.39 20.81
CA ALA A 2 -70.96 51.38 20.99
C ALA A 2 -69.74 51.82 20.27
N GLY A 3 -68.62 52.04 21.00
CA GLY A 3 -67.37 52.39 20.40
C GLY A 3 -66.79 51.22 19.62
N THR A 4 -66.49 51.43 18.36
CA THR A 4 -65.78 50.45 17.51
C THR A 4 -64.39 50.30 18.02
N ILE A 5 -64.03 49.17 18.63
CA ILE A 5 -62.70 48.86 19.05
C ILE A 5 -61.91 48.41 17.77
N PHE A 6 -61.00 49.26 17.28
CA PHE A 6 -60.06 48.87 16.24
C PHE A 6 -58.99 48.01 16.91
N SER A 7 -58.89 46.75 16.56
CA SER A 7 -57.72 45.90 16.90
C SER A 7 -56.58 46.26 15.93
N ILE A 8 -55.49 46.71 16.45
CA ILE A 8 -54.26 46.85 15.66
C ILE A 8 -53.83 45.45 15.22
N PRO A 9 -53.67 45.17 13.92
CA PRO A 9 -53.17 43.88 13.49
C PRO A 9 -51.82 43.60 14.16
N ALA A 10 -51.68 42.42 14.73
CA ALA A 10 -50.40 41.97 15.26
C ALA A 10 -49.34 42.08 14.12
N GLY A 11 -48.21 42.69 14.39
CA GLY A 11 -47.11 42.76 13.42
C GLY A 11 -46.73 41.34 13.02
N PRO A 12 -46.14 41.15 11.82
CA PRO A 12 -45.72 39.84 11.34
C PRO A 12 -44.81 39.15 12.36
N ALA A 13 -45.10 37.92 12.68
CA ALA A 13 -44.30 37.12 13.59
C ALA A 13 -42.87 37.03 13.06
N LYS A 14 -41.92 37.51 13.83
CA LYS A 14 -40.52 37.41 13.51
C LYS A 14 -40.06 35.99 13.84
N SER A 15 -39.70 35.22 12.86
CA SER A 15 -38.96 33.95 13.05
C SER A 15 -37.47 34.21 13.06
N ARG A 16 -36.77 33.67 14.05
CA ARG A 16 -35.30 33.71 14.10
C ARG A 16 -34.76 32.37 13.61
N PHE A 17 -33.95 32.40 12.57
CA PHE A 17 -33.14 31.25 12.13
C PHE A 17 -31.74 31.42 12.70
N ALA A 18 -31.25 30.42 13.41
CA ALA A 18 -29.88 30.42 13.94
C ALA A 18 -29.20 29.08 13.59
N VAL A 19 -27.97 29.17 13.14
CA VAL A 19 -27.05 28.01 12.95
C VAL A 19 -25.95 28.13 13.99
N ASP A 20 -26.01 27.25 14.97
CA ASP A 20 -25.11 27.27 16.12
C ASP A 20 -23.98 26.24 16.01
N GLU A 21 -24.14 25.24 15.13
CA GLU A 21 -23.21 24.17 14.87
C GLU A 21 -23.11 23.88 13.38
N PHE A 22 -21.89 23.62 12.89
CA PHE A 22 -21.61 23.33 11.49
C PHE A 22 -21.04 21.92 11.36
N ARG A 23 -21.76 21.02 10.69
CA ARG A 23 -21.43 19.61 10.49
C ARG A 23 -21.07 19.28 9.04
N GLY A 24 -20.67 20.28 8.25
CA GLY A 24 -20.25 20.12 6.87
C GLY A 24 -21.41 20.12 5.88
N VAL A 25 -21.20 19.44 4.75
CA VAL A 25 -22.15 19.40 3.64
C VAL A 25 -23.08 18.19 3.71
N ASN A 26 -24.18 18.28 2.98
CA ASN A 26 -25.08 17.16 2.70
C ASN A 26 -25.51 17.22 1.23
N PHE A 27 -24.87 16.44 0.40
CA PHE A 27 -25.15 16.33 -1.04
C PHE A 27 -26.15 15.21 -1.37
N THR A 28 -26.60 14.45 -0.37
CA THR A 28 -27.45 13.27 -0.57
C THR A 28 -28.92 13.59 -0.44
N ASP A 29 -29.28 14.36 0.57
CA ASP A 29 -30.68 14.76 0.77
C ASP A 29 -31.04 15.95 -0.12
N THR A 30 -32.35 16.08 -0.44
CA THR A 30 -32.80 17.25 -1.18
C THR A 30 -32.59 18.52 -0.36
N PRO A 31 -32.27 19.67 -0.96
CA PRO A 31 -31.92 20.90 -0.23
C PRO A 31 -32.95 21.32 0.84
N GLY A 32 -34.24 21.06 0.62
CA GLY A 32 -35.32 21.36 1.58
C GLY A 32 -35.38 20.41 2.80
N LEU A 33 -34.70 19.29 2.76
CA LEU A 33 -34.61 18.30 3.85
C LEU A 33 -33.27 18.35 4.60
N VAL A 34 -32.32 19.14 4.10
CA VAL A 34 -31.02 19.30 4.77
C VAL A 34 -31.23 20.00 6.12
N ASP A 35 -30.72 19.38 7.18
CA ASP A 35 -30.81 19.97 8.52
C ASP A 35 -29.99 21.26 8.63
N LYS A 36 -30.35 22.13 9.59
CA LYS A 36 -29.71 23.45 9.72
C LYS A 36 -28.22 23.42 10.05
N THR A 37 -27.69 22.29 10.51
CA THR A 37 -26.26 22.15 10.84
C THR A 37 -25.41 21.78 9.63
N ARG A 38 -26.03 21.44 8.50
CA ARG A 38 -25.38 21.07 7.26
C ARG A 38 -25.75 22.00 6.13
N SER A 39 -24.88 22.04 5.13
CA SER A 39 -25.10 22.84 3.92
C SER A 39 -25.39 21.95 2.73
N PRO A 40 -26.39 22.26 1.89
CA PRO A 40 -26.54 21.58 0.61
C PRO A 40 -25.45 21.95 -0.40
N ASP A 41 -24.73 23.07 -0.16
CA ASP A 41 -23.61 23.49 -1.01
C ASP A 41 -22.67 24.46 -0.25
N ALA A 42 -21.48 23.98 0.11
CA ALA A 42 -20.46 24.76 0.82
C ALA A 42 -19.04 24.33 0.37
N PRO A 43 -18.64 24.69 -0.84
CA PRO A 43 -17.29 24.40 -1.32
C PRO A 43 -16.24 25.17 -0.52
N ASN A 44 -15.07 24.56 -0.37
CA ASN A 44 -13.88 25.18 0.22
C ASN A 44 -14.04 25.69 1.66
N MET A 45 -15.04 25.12 2.37
CA MET A 45 -15.17 25.25 3.80
C MET A 45 -14.67 23.98 4.48
N ILE A 46 -13.98 24.12 5.59
CA ILE A 46 -13.40 23.02 6.34
C ILE A 46 -13.58 23.25 7.84
N ARG A 47 -13.50 22.21 8.62
CA ARG A 47 -13.52 22.31 10.08
C ARG A 47 -12.40 23.23 10.59
N ASP A 48 -12.74 24.17 11.42
CA ASP A 48 -11.80 24.92 12.26
C ASP A 48 -11.56 24.16 13.58
N VAL A 49 -12.60 24.10 14.40
CA VAL A 49 -12.70 23.19 15.55
C VAL A 49 -14.04 22.45 15.44
N PRO A 50 -14.26 21.34 16.16
CA PRO A 50 -15.54 20.64 16.12
C PRO A 50 -16.74 21.58 16.28
N GLY A 51 -17.68 21.49 15.33
CA GLY A 51 -18.86 22.34 15.26
C GLY A 51 -18.64 23.75 14.66
N LYS A 52 -17.43 24.12 14.28
CA LYS A 52 -17.14 25.40 13.59
C LYS A 52 -16.43 25.16 12.27
N VAL A 53 -16.68 26.04 11.32
CA VAL A 53 -16.05 25.99 10.00
C VAL A 53 -15.28 27.28 9.70
N ARG A 54 -14.29 27.14 8.87
CA ARG A 54 -13.52 28.23 8.28
C ARG A 54 -13.30 27.98 6.80
N LYS A 55 -12.89 29.00 6.07
CA LYS A 55 -12.39 28.87 4.70
C LYS A 55 -11.17 27.95 4.68
N CYS A 56 -11.08 27.05 3.70
CA CYS A 56 -9.89 26.26 3.46
C CYS A 56 -8.68 27.14 3.22
N MET A 57 -7.53 26.72 3.73
CA MET A 57 -6.27 27.35 3.36
C MET A 57 -5.87 26.90 1.96
N GLY A 58 -5.17 27.78 1.27
CA GLY A 58 -4.62 27.54 -0.04
C GLY A 58 -3.26 26.83 0.02
N TYR A 59 -2.62 26.78 -1.12
CA TYR A 59 -1.32 26.15 -1.28
C TYR A 59 -0.42 27.00 -2.20
N GLU A 60 0.89 26.79 -2.05
CA GLU A 60 1.93 27.44 -2.83
C GLU A 60 2.78 26.39 -3.56
N ARG A 61 3.28 26.74 -4.73
CA ARG A 61 4.18 25.87 -5.50
C ARG A 61 5.58 25.87 -4.90
N MET A 62 6.12 24.69 -4.65
CA MET A 62 7.43 24.48 -4.05
C MET A 62 8.48 23.97 -5.02
N ALA A 63 8.09 23.14 -5.99
CA ALA A 63 8.98 22.58 -6.99
C ALA A 63 8.21 22.18 -8.27
N GLU A 64 8.95 21.96 -9.35
CA GLU A 64 8.43 21.46 -10.61
C GLU A 64 9.42 20.45 -11.19
N TYR A 65 8.91 19.29 -11.64
CA TYR A 65 9.67 18.18 -12.20
C TYR A 65 9.14 17.83 -13.59
N ASP A 66 9.98 17.18 -14.39
CA ASP A 66 9.56 16.64 -15.69
C ASP A 66 8.71 15.38 -15.49
N GLY A 67 7.43 15.46 -15.88
CA GLY A 67 6.45 14.39 -15.71
C GLY A 67 5.64 14.48 -14.42
N ARG A 68 4.50 13.79 -14.41
CA ARG A 68 3.53 13.80 -13.29
C ARG A 68 4.14 13.25 -12.01
N ILE A 69 3.71 13.79 -10.88
CA ILE A 69 4.18 13.33 -9.58
C ILE A 69 3.46 12.04 -9.20
N ASN A 70 4.21 10.97 -9.09
CA ASN A 70 3.72 9.61 -8.86
C ASN A 70 3.88 9.12 -7.42
N GLY A 71 4.71 9.79 -6.61
CA GLY A 71 4.93 9.41 -5.22
C GLY A 71 5.92 10.30 -4.50
N TYR A 72 5.82 10.28 -3.18
CA TYR A 72 6.83 10.78 -2.26
C TYR A 72 7.25 9.64 -1.35
N HIS A 73 8.56 9.47 -1.19
CA HIS A 73 9.13 8.37 -0.43
C HIS A 73 10.16 8.89 0.54
N GLU A 74 9.97 8.58 1.82
CA GLU A 74 10.85 9.04 2.88
C GLU A 74 11.51 7.85 3.56
N ARG A 75 12.85 7.88 3.59
CA ARG A 75 13.63 6.95 4.39
C ARG A 75 13.91 7.58 5.74
N ARG A 76 13.62 6.86 6.81
CA ARG A 76 13.89 7.34 8.18
C ARG A 76 15.39 7.67 8.33
N GLY A 77 15.67 8.88 8.79
CA GLY A 77 17.02 9.39 8.96
C GLY A 77 17.55 10.23 7.80
N ASP A 78 16.84 10.30 6.67
CA ASP A 78 17.19 11.20 5.58
C ASP A 78 16.55 12.58 5.80
N ALA A 79 17.34 13.65 5.56
CA ALA A 79 16.83 15.02 5.64
C ALA A 79 15.93 15.39 4.44
N VAL A 80 16.09 14.70 3.31
CA VAL A 80 15.38 14.97 2.06
C VAL A 80 14.75 13.67 1.57
N GLY A 81 13.44 13.68 1.40
CA GLY A 81 12.70 12.57 0.81
C GLY A 81 12.87 12.51 -0.71
N LEU A 82 12.44 11.41 -1.29
CA LEU A 82 12.52 11.14 -2.73
C LEU A 82 11.19 11.50 -3.40
N ILE A 83 11.25 12.18 -4.53
CA ILE A 83 10.10 12.47 -5.41
C ILE A 83 10.16 11.53 -6.62
N HIS A 84 9.08 10.78 -6.83
CA HIS A 84 8.86 10.05 -8.06
C HIS A 84 8.08 10.92 -9.04
N ALA A 85 8.73 11.35 -10.13
CA ALA A 85 8.13 12.15 -11.19
C ALA A 85 8.38 11.52 -12.55
N GLY A 86 7.30 11.32 -13.33
CA GLY A 86 7.37 10.59 -14.59
C GLY A 86 7.99 9.21 -14.43
N GLY A 87 9.07 8.93 -15.15
CA GLY A 87 9.84 7.69 -15.06
C GLY A 87 11.08 7.77 -14.16
N LYS A 88 11.22 8.81 -13.32
CA LYS A 88 12.45 9.06 -12.56
C LYS A 88 12.19 9.25 -11.07
N LEU A 89 13.20 8.92 -10.27
CA LEU A 89 13.22 9.16 -8.83
C LEU A 89 14.28 10.23 -8.52
N TYR A 90 13.85 11.30 -7.86
CA TYR A 90 14.68 12.45 -7.53
C TYR A 90 14.93 12.57 -6.03
N LYS A 91 16.13 13.03 -5.65
CA LYS A 91 16.45 13.54 -4.31
C LYS A 91 16.80 15.02 -4.44
N GLY A 92 15.88 15.90 -4.02
CA GLY A 92 15.93 17.30 -4.43
C GLY A 92 15.85 17.42 -5.96
N ASP A 93 16.78 18.14 -6.56
CA ASP A 93 16.84 18.34 -8.02
C ASP A 93 17.66 17.25 -8.75
N THR A 94 18.25 16.30 -8.02
CA THR A 94 19.12 15.25 -8.59
C THR A 94 18.34 13.97 -8.87
N ALA A 95 18.31 13.54 -10.13
CA ALA A 95 17.78 12.23 -10.49
C ALA A 95 18.73 11.12 -10.00
N LEU A 96 18.23 10.26 -9.10
CA LEU A 96 18.97 9.11 -8.57
C LEU A 96 18.76 7.84 -9.37
N TYR A 97 17.59 7.70 -10.00
CA TYR A 97 17.22 6.51 -10.75
C TYR A 97 16.31 6.87 -11.92
N ASP A 98 16.56 6.25 -13.06
CA ASP A 98 15.76 6.37 -14.28
C ASP A 98 15.22 4.97 -14.68
N GLY A 99 14.00 4.95 -15.21
CA GLY A 99 13.39 3.71 -15.67
C GLY A 99 12.28 3.16 -14.76
N MET A 100 11.73 3.98 -13.87
CA MET A 100 10.48 3.68 -13.15
C MET A 100 9.29 3.64 -14.13
N ALA A 101 8.20 3.01 -13.69
CA ALA A 101 6.92 3.16 -14.38
C ALA A 101 6.36 4.58 -14.16
N ASP A 102 5.82 5.22 -15.19
CA ASP A 102 5.07 6.47 -15.00
C ASP A 102 3.67 6.16 -14.41
N ALA A 103 3.66 5.66 -13.18
CA ALA A 103 2.49 5.26 -12.42
C ALA A 103 2.73 5.55 -10.93
N ARG A 104 1.63 5.65 -10.14
CA ARG A 104 1.77 5.84 -8.70
C ARG A 104 2.61 4.73 -8.07
N SER A 105 3.48 5.09 -7.15
CA SER A 105 4.36 4.19 -6.41
C SER A 105 4.13 4.26 -4.91
N ARG A 106 4.48 3.18 -4.22
CA ARG A 106 4.42 3.05 -2.76
C ARG A 106 5.78 2.67 -2.21
N SER A 107 6.00 2.91 -0.93
CA SER A 107 7.25 2.51 -0.27
C SER A 107 7.03 2.03 1.14
N TRP A 108 7.94 1.17 1.59
CA TRP A 108 7.98 0.62 2.95
C TRP A 108 9.42 0.59 3.41
N GLN A 109 9.64 1.02 4.65
CA GLN A 109 10.96 0.91 5.25
C GLN A 109 11.07 -0.39 6.04
N MET A 110 12.15 -1.14 5.79
CA MET A 110 12.54 -2.30 6.57
C MET A 110 14.02 -2.21 6.90
N GLY A 111 14.33 -2.21 8.19
CA GLY A 111 15.68 -1.88 8.67
C GLY A 111 16.08 -0.46 8.28
N ASP A 112 17.24 -0.33 7.69
CA ASP A 112 17.81 0.93 7.18
C ASP A 112 17.52 1.20 5.70
N LYS A 113 16.76 0.32 5.03
CA LYS A 113 16.46 0.40 3.59
C LYS A 113 15.02 0.77 3.34
N LEU A 114 14.80 1.52 2.27
CA LEU A 114 13.48 1.85 1.76
C LEU A 114 13.22 1.05 0.49
N TYR A 115 12.15 0.27 0.49
CA TYR A 115 11.68 -0.51 -0.67
C TYR A 115 10.58 0.25 -1.37
N ILE A 116 10.69 0.42 -2.69
CA ILE A 116 9.77 1.23 -3.51
C ILE A 116 9.18 0.34 -4.60
N GLN A 117 7.87 0.30 -4.72
CA GLN A 117 7.13 -0.48 -5.70
C GLN A 117 6.36 0.43 -6.66
N ASP A 118 6.58 0.29 -7.96
CA ASP A 118 5.97 1.10 -9.01
C ASP A 118 5.12 0.29 -10.02
N GLY A 119 4.99 -1.03 -9.81
CA GLY A 119 4.30 -1.94 -10.73
C GLY A 119 5.15 -2.41 -11.92
N LYS A 120 6.44 -2.03 -11.96
CA LYS A 120 7.42 -2.47 -12.95
C LYS A 120 8.61 -3.17 -12.30
N ALA A 121 9.04 -2.69 -11.14
CA ALA A 121 10.12 -3.28 -10.37
C ALA A 121 9.96 -2.98 -8.87
N LEU A 122 10.40 -3.92 -8.03
CA LEU A 122 10.70 -3.62 -6.65
C LEU A 122 12.09 -3.01 -6.58
N LEU A 123 12.19 -1.75 -6.14
CA LEU A 123 13.43 -1.02 -5.98
C LEU A 123 13.84 -0.97 -4.51
N VAL A 124 15.12 -0.81 -4.25
CA VAL A 124 15.68 -0.60 -2.92
C VAL A 124 16.57 0.64 -2.92
N TYR A 125 16.33 1.51 -1.94
CA TYR A 125 17.13 2.69 -1.66
C TYR A 125 17.85 2.54 -0.32
N ASP A 126 19.15 2.68 -0.30
CA ASP A 126 20.04 2.48 0.86
C ASP A 126 20.44 3.80 1.57
N GLY A 127 19.86 4.93 1.18
CA GLY A 127 20.23 6.27 1.64
C GLY A 127 21.13 7.02 0.68
N THR A 128 21.80 6.30 -0.24
CA THR A 128 22.76 6.87 -1.19
C THR A 128 22.35 6.60 -2.64
N ARG A 129 22.02 5.36 -2.95
CA ARG A 129 21.69 4.91 -4.32
C ARG A 129 20.43 4.05 -4.36
N VAL A 130 19.82 4.03 -5.53
CA VAL A 130 18.66 3.21 -5.84
C VAL A 130 19.07 2.12 -6.82
N LYS A 131 18.62 0.89 -6.58
CA LYS A 131 18.80 -0.25 -7.49
C LYS A 131 17.56 -1.15 -7.46
N LYS A 132 17.45 -2.08 -8.40
CA LYS A 132 16.41 -3.12 -8.32
C LYS A 132 16.71 -4.06 -7.15
N ALA A 133 15.67 -4.49 -6.44
CA ALA A 133 15.84 -5.44 -5.34
C ALA A 133 16.44 -6.78 -5.81
N SER A 134 16.22 -7.14 -7.08
CA SER A 134 16.85 -8.30 -7.73
C SER A 134 18.38 -8.21 -7.85
N GLU A 135 18.93 -6.98 -7.88
CA GLU A 135 20.37 -6.76 -7.94
C GLU A 135 21.02 -6.99 -6.57
N GLY A 136 21.51 -8.19 -6.32
CA GLY A 136 22.05 -8.62 -5.03
C GLY A 136 20.95 -9.14 -4.08
N ALA A 137 19.87 -9.67 -4.64
CA ALA A 137 18.87 -10.39 -3.89
C ALA A 137 19.43 -11.64 -3.21
N TYR A 138 18.75 -12.09 -2.16
CA TYR A 138 19.14 -13.27 -1.40
C TYR A 138 19.23 -14.50 -2.29
N ILE A 139 20.30 -15.27 -2.18
CA ILE A 139 20.50 -16.54 -2.88
C ILE A 139 20.17 -17.68 -1.92
N PRO A 140 19.05 -18.40 -2.12
CA PRO A 140 18.65 -19.47 -1.21
C PRO A 140 19.53 -20.71 -1.34
N THR A 141 19.66 -21.44 -0.23
CA THR A 141 20.22 -22.78 -0.19
C THR A 141 19.08 -23.77 -0.26
N LEU A 142 18.89 -24.41 -1.41
CA LEU A 142 17.70 -25.25 -1.63
C LEU A 142 17.78 -26.60 -0.89
N THR A 143 18.98 -27.18 -0.85
CA THR A 143 19.16 -28.52 -0.29
C THR A 143 20.45 -28.59 0.51
N ILE A 144 20.43 -29.30 1.60
CA ILE A 144 21.58 -29.62 2.44
C ILE A 144 21.72 -31.14 2.57
N ALA A 145 22.84 -31.59 3.10
CA ALA A 145 23.16 -33.01 3.29
C ALA A 145 22.95 -33.88 2.04
N LYS A 146 23.21 -33.28 0.85
CA LYS A 146 22.97 -33.93 -0.44
C LYS A 146 24.12 -34.89 -0.79
N SER A 147 23.80 -36.10 -1.23
CA SER A 147 24.83 -37.01 -1.78
C SER A 147 25.21 -36.57 -3.19
N PRO A 148 26.41 -36.96 -3.71
CA PRO A 148 26.79 -36.61 -5.08
C PRO A 148 25.76 -37.01 -6.14
N ALA A 149 25.05 -38.15 -5.94
CA ALA A 149 24.05 -38.66 -6.85
C ALA A 149 22.67 -37.96 -6.72
N GLY A 150 22.48 -37.11 -5.72
CA GLY A 150 21.20 -36.46 -5.44
C GLY A 150 20.62 -36.79 -4.07
N GLY A 151 19.33 -36.52 -3.87
CA GLY A 151 18.67 -36.63 -2.55
C GLY A 151 19.00 -35.41 -1.70
N GLY A 152 19.15 -35.61 -0.39
CA GLY A 152 19.37 -34.52 0.57
C GLY A 152 18.07 -34.07 1.24
N GLU A 153 18.18 -33.05 2.08
CA GLU A 153 17.08 -32.45 2.83
C GLU A 153 16.75 -31.10 2.22
N GLU A 154 15.47 -30.85 1.94
CA GLU A 154 15.00 -29.55 1.48
C GLU A 154 15.18 -28.52 2.60
N TYR A 155 15.70 -27.33 2.27
CA TYR A 155 16.07 -26.32 3.26
C TYR A 155 15.37 -24.98 3.00
N GLU A 156 15.56 -24.39 1.81
CA GLU A 156 14.92 -23.11 1.44
C GLU A 156 14.25 -23.23 0.08
N ALA A 157 13.22 -22.40 -0.15
CA ALA A 157 12.52 -22.32 -1.44
C ALA A 157 13.27 -21.39 -2.41
N LEU A 158 13.01 -21.54 -3.71
CA LEU A 158 13.54 -20.64 -4.75
C LEU A 158 13.12 -19.20 -4.50
N ASN A 159 14.02 -18.27 -4.81
CA ASN A 159 13.71 -16.85 -4.76
C ASN A 159 13.08 -16.38 -6.09
N LEU A 160 11.87 -15.84 -6.03
CA LEU A 160 11.19 -15.30 -7.22
C LEU A 160 11.95 -14.14 -7.88
N LEU A 161 12.73 -13.33 -7.12
CA LEU A 161 13.41 -12.16 -7.66
C LEU A 161 14.71 -12.45 -8.40
N GLN A 162 15.31 -13.61 -8.19
CA GLN A 162 16.57 -13.93 -8.86
C GLN A 162 16.71 -15.41 -9.17
N PRO A 163 17.46 -15.75 -10.24
CA PRO A 163 17.58 -17.12 -10.70
C PRO A 163 18.64 -17.95 -9.95
N ALA A 164 19.49 -17.34 -9.11
CA ALA A 164 20.57 -18.06 -8.43
C ALA A 164 20.07 -18.86 -7.25
N PHE A 165 20.63 -20.05 -7.08
CA PHE A 165 20.38 -20.94 -5.95
C PHE A 165 21.65 -21.67 -5.55
N ARG A 166 21.71 -22.20 -4.34
CA ARG A 166 22.80 -23.01 -3.78
C ARG A 166 22.32 -24.38 -3.39
N GLU A 167 23.23 -25.34 -3.46
CA GLU A 167 23.06 -26.65 -2.89
C GLU A 167 24.34 -27.09 -2.18
N LEU A 168 24.19 -27.74 -1.04
CA LEU A 168 25.27 -28.26 -0.22
C LEU A 168 25.31 -29.80 -0.30
N PHE A 169 26.50 -30.32 -0.51
CA PHE A 169 26.70 -31.76 -0.65
C PHE A 169 27.73 -32.28 0.35
N ALA A 170 27.47 -33.46 0.86
CA ALA A 170 28.41 -34.28 1.59
C ALA A 170 29.17 -35.18 0.61
N ALA A 171 30.42 -34.86 0.32
CA ALA A 171 31.25 -35.67 -0.58
C ALA A 171 31.57 -37.03 0.05
N ASP A 172 31.45 -38.08 -0.75
CA ASP A 172 31.78 -39.45 -0.35
C ASP A 172 33.27 -39.82 -0.46
N GLY A 173 34.06 -38.94 -1.03
CA GLY A 173 35.48 -39.10 -1.28
C GLY A 173 35.82 -39.96 -2.51
N THR A 174 34.81 -40.33 -3.32
CA THR A 174 34.97 -41.18 -4.52
C THR A 174 34.33 -40.57 -5.77
N ALA A 175 33.19 -39.89 -5.62
CA ALA A 175 32.45 -39.28 -6.73
C ALA A 175 33.13 -38.04 -7.26
N LYS A 176 33.19 -37.91 -8.60
CA LYS A 176 33.56 -36.66 -9.29
C LYS A 176 32.36 -35.83 -9.72
N SER A 177 31.23 -36.47 -9.95
CA SER A 177 30.03 -35.84 -10.48
C SER A 177 28.99 -35.59 -9.40
N TYR A 178 28.45 -34.39 -9.38
CA TYR A 178 27.44 -33.90 -8.41
C TYR A 178 26.19 -33.47 -9.16
N GLN A 179 25.04 -34.03 -8.80
CA GLN A 179 23.78 -33.78 -9.47
C GLN A 179 22.98 -32.70 -8.76
N LEU A 180 22.81 -31.54 -9.41
CA LEU A 180 21.91 -30.48 -8.95
C LEU A 180 20.43 -30.91 -9.07
N SER A 181 19.58 -30.29 -8.29
CA SER A 181 18.13 -30.51 -8.33
C SER A 181 17.48 -30.08 -9.65
N PHE A 182 18.13 -29.19 -10.37
CA PHE A 182 17.63 -28.69 -11.65
C PHE A 182 18.64 -28.81 -12.78
N GLY A 183 18.13 -29.19 -13.97
CA GLY A 183 18.78 -28.98 -15.24
C GLY A 183 18.23 -27.73 -15.92
N GLY A 184 18.70 -27.48 -17.17
CA GLY A 184 18.33 -26.26 -17.90
C GLY A 184 18.92 -25.00 -17.27
N LEU A 185 20.16 -25.08 -16.77
CA LEU A 185 20.85 -23.96 -16.14
C LEU A 185 21.19 -22.87 -17.15
N ASP A 186 21.21 -21.63 -16.70
CA ASP A 186 21.60 -20.48 -17.47
C ASP A 186 23.10 -20.58 -17.90
N SER A 187 23.49 -19.76 -18.88
CA SER A 187 24.88 -19.66 -19.34
C SER A 187 25.82 -18.98 -18.32
N THR A 188 25.27 -18.39 -17.27
CA THR A 188 26.03 -17.78 -16.16
C THR A 188 27.01 -18.81 -15.56
N ALA A 189 28.21 -18.36 -15.21
CA ALA A 189 29.20 -19.21 -14.58
C ALA A 189 28.69 -19.84 -13.28
N VAL A 190 28.83 -21.12 -13.16
CA VAL A 190 28.57 -21.87 -11.94
C VAL A 190 29.73 -21.65 -10.99
N LYS A 191 29.44 -21.44 -9.71
CA LYS A 191 30.44 -21.28 -8.67
C LYS A 191 30.44 -22.51 -7.77
N CYS A 192 31.62 -23.02 -7.47
CA CYS A 192 31.79 -24.14 -6.57
C CYS A 192 32.82 -23.79 -5.49
N TRP A 193 32.60 -24.27 -4.28
CA TRP A 193 33.55 -24.17 -3.18
C TRP A 193 33.68 -25.53 -2.50
N LEU A 194 34.91 -25.82 -2.07
CA LEU A 194 35.22 -26.98 -1.25
C LEU A 194 35.65 -26.53 0.14
N LEU A 195 35.09 -27.15 1.17
CA LEU A 195 35.49 -26.93 2.55
C LEU A 195 36.82 -27.64 2.81
N VAL A 196 37.87 -26.88 3.14
CA VAL A 196 39.23 -27.39 3.39
C VAL A 196 39.63 -27.33 4.87
N GLY A 197 38.76 -26.79 5.73
CA GLY A 197 38.93 -26.68 7.17
C GLY A 197 37.74 -25.91 7.76
N GLU A 198 37.71 -25.78 9.08
CA GLU A 198 36.58 -25.11 9.77
C GLU A 198 36.35 -23.70 9.20
N GLY A 199 35.16 -23.51 8.61
CA GLY A 199 34.75 -22.24 7.98
C GLY A 199 35.55 -21.82 6.74
N ASN A 200 36.56 -22.59 6.31
CA ASN A 200 37.44 -22.25 5.22
C ASN A 200 36.99 -22.89 3.90
N TRP A 201 36.26 -22.11 3.09
CA TRP A 201 35.76 -22.50 1.78
C TRP A 201 36.70 -22.01 0.67
N GLN A 202 37.29 -22.97 -0.08
CA GLN A 202 38.13 -22.67 -1.22
C GLN A 202 37.29 -22.67 -2.50
N GLU A 203 37.25 -21.51 -3.20
CA GLU A 203 36.60 -21.40 -4.50
C GLU A 203 37.30 -22.22 -5.58
N LYS A 204 36.53 -22.87 -6.43
CA LYS A 204 36.97 -23.66 -7.60
C LYS A 204 36.48 -22.97 -8.87
N LYS A 205 37.30 -23.05 -9.93
CA LYS A 205 37.08 -22.36 -11.18
C LYS A 205 36.47 -23.26 -12.24
N GLU A 206 35.32 -22.86 -12.81
CA GLU A 206 34.73 -23.56 -13.97
C GLU A 206 35.68 -23.58 -15.16
N GLY A 207 35.72 -24.71 -15.86
CA GLY A 207 36.61 -24.95 -17.00
C GLY A 207 38.06 -25.38 -16.63
N THR A 208 38.44 -25.23 -15.36
CA THR A 208 39.76 -25.67 -14.85
C THR A 208 39.62 -26.76 -13.81
N ASP A 209 38.88 -26.48 -12.74
CA ASP A 209 38.69 -27.41 -11.60
C ASP A 209 37.48 -28.29 -11.78
N PHE A 210 36.48 -27.84 -12.54
CA PHE A 210 35.25 -28.58 -12.84
C PHE A 210 34.63 -28.17 -14.17
N SER A 211 33.74 -29.02 -14.70
CA SER A 211 32.89 -28.75 -15.86
C SER A 211 31.45 -28.90 -15.52
N VAL A 212 30.55 -28.25 -16.28
CA VAL A 212 29.11 -28.25 -16.04
C VAL A 212 28.36 -28.71 -17.28
N ASN A 213 27.55 -29.74 -17.14
CA ASN A 213 26.47 -30.03 -18.09
C ASN A 213 25.23 -29.27 -17.69
N ARG A 214 24.98 -28.13 -18.29
CA ARG A 214 23.87 -27.24 -17.95
C ARG A 214 22.50 -27.85 -18.28
N ALA A 215 22.43 -28.69 -19.31
CA ALA A 215 21.18 -29.34 -19.71
C ALA A 215 20.67 -30.29 -18.61
N THR A 216 21.56 -31.02 -17.99
CA THR A 216 21.23 -32.00 -16.94
C THR A 216 21.41 -31.47 -15.52
N GLY A 217 22.14 -30.36 -15.34
CA GLY A 217 22.51 -29.87 -14.02
C GLY A 217 23.60 -30.67 -13.33
N THR A 218 24.49 -31.32 -14.10
CA THR A 218 25.56 -32.14 -13.55
C THR A 218 26.88 -31.35 -13.51
N VAL A 219 27.49 -31.25 -12.35
CA VAL A 219 28.81 -30.63 -12.12
C VAL A 219 29.84 -31.75 -11.93
N THR A 220 30.89 -31.78 -12.77
CA THR A 220 31.94 -32.80 -12.72
C THR A 220 33.26 -32.17 -12.40
N PHE A 221 33.84 -32.52 -11.23
CA PHE A 221 35.17 -32.06 -10.80
C PHE A 221 36.28 -32.83 -11.54
N THR A 222 37.35 -32.11 -11.85
CA THR A 222 38.56 -32.70 -12.45
C THR A 222 39.25 -33.66 -11.49
N GLN A 223 39.31 -33.27 -10.20
CA GLN A 223 39.79 -34.11 -9.11
C GLN A 223 38.65 -34.45 -8.15
N VAL A 224 38.64 -35.64 -7.61
CA VAL A 224 37.65 -36.09 -6.64
C VAL A 224 37.68 -35.18 -5.40
N PRO A 225 36.58 -34.52 -5.03
CA PRO A 225 36.45 -33.88 -3.73
C PRO A 225 36.61 -34.92 -2.62
N GLY A 226 37.53 -34.68 -1.68
CA GLY A 226 37.71 -35.53 -0.51
C GLY A 226 36.46 -35.53 0.38
N LYS A 227 36.38 -36.48 1.33
CA LYS A 227 35.36 -36.44 2.39
C LYS A 227 35.48 -35.14 3.18
N SER A 228 34.42 -34.73 3.81
CA SER A 228 34.40 -33.54 4.68
C SER A 228 35.54 -33.60 5.69
N PRO A 229 36.35 -32.54 5.85
CA PRO A 229 37.32 -32.44 6.92
C PRO A 229 36.65 -32.34 8.32
N ILE A 230 35.38 -32.05 8.36
CA ILE A 230 34.58 -31.97 9.58
C ILE A 230 33.46 -32.98 9.51
N THR A 231 33.39 -33.87 10.47
CA THR A 231 32.38 -34.94 10.49
C THR A 231 30.97 -34.38 10.58
N GLY A 232 30.09 -34.76 9.66
CA GLY A 232 28.68 -34.36 9.64
C GLY A 232 28.41 -33.02 8.96
N GLU A 233 29.46 -32.33 8.43
CA GLU A 233 29.26 -31.11 7.66
C GLU A 233 29.36 -31.35 6.15
N ASP A 234 28.51 -30.64 5.41
CA ASP A 234 28.62 -30.56 3.95
C ASP A 234 29.91 -29.87 3.55
N ASN A 235 30.59 -30.40 2.55
CA ASN A 235 31.89 -29.88 2.16
C ASN A 235 32.04 -29.51 0.67
N VAL A 236 30.95 -29.63 -0.09
CA VAL A 236 30.87 -29.12 -1.46
C VAL A 236 29.66 -28.19 -1.55
N LYS A 237 29.89 -26.93 -1.91
CA LYS A 237 28.88 -25.92 -2.13
C LYS A 237 28.86 -25.52 -3.60
N ILE A 238 27.69 -25.61 -4.24
CA ILE A 238 27.50 -25.29 -5.65
C ILE A 238 26.42 -24.20 -5.75
N GLU A 239 26.75 -23.11 -6.44
CA GLU A 239 25.83 -22.02 -6.78
C GLU A 239 25.64 -21.99 -8.30
N ALA A 240 24.39 -22.10 -8.74
CA ALA A 240 24.03 -22.09 -10.15
C ALA A 240 22.84 -21.15 -10.38
N CYS A 241 22.59 -20.78 -11.63
CA CYS A 241 21.46 -19.94 -12.01
C CYS A 241 20.54 -20.72 -12.95
N ARG A 242 19.22 -20.58 -12.69
CA ARG A 242 18.16 -21.07 -13.56
C ARG A 242 17.04 -20.05 -13.62
N THR A 243 16.95 -19.35 -14.73
CA THR A 243 15.85 -18.38 -14.95
C THR A 243 14.56 -19.14 -15.23
N VAL A 244 13.54 -18.86 -14.42
CA VAL A 244 12.17 -19.30 -14.69
C VAL A 244 11.37 -18.09 -15.16
N GLN A 245 10.91 -18.16 -16.40
CA GLN A 245 10.15 -17.07 -17.00
C GLN A 245 8.91 -16.73 -16.19
N GLY A 246 8.68 -15.44 -15.95
CA GLY A 246 7.52 -14.94 -15.20
C GLY A 246 7.70 -14.93 -13.69
N TYR A 247 8.77 -15.48 -13.11
CA TYR A 247 8.96 -15.50 -11.66
C TYR A 247 9.10 -14.10 -11.08
N ALA A 248 10.04 -13.31 -11.58
CA ALA A 248 10.27 -11.96 -11.06
C ALA A 248 9.06 -11.03 -11.28
N GLU A 249 8.33 -11.22 -12.36
CA GLU A 249 7.13 -10.46 -12.70
C GLU A 249 6.00 -10.65 -11.71
N ARG A 250 5.93 -11.79 -11.02
CA ARG A 250 4.94 -12.02 -9.94
C ARG A 250 5.06 -10.96 -8.86
N ILE A 251 6.28 -10.57 -8.51
CA ILE A 251 6.56 -9.55 -7.49
C ILE A 251 6.65 -8.15 -8.12
N ASN A 252 7.42 -7.99 -9.18
CA ASN A 252 7.71 -6.69 -9.78
C ASN A 252 6.46 -5.95 -10.30
N ARG A 253 5.44 -6.68 -10.77
CA ARG A 253 4.19 -6.11 -11.28
C ARG A 253 3.14 -5.80 -10.22
N CYS A 254 3.41 -6.13 -8.95
CA CYS A 254 2.53 -5.77 -7.84
C CYS A 254 2.50 -4.25 -7.65
N THR A 255 1.35 -3.73 -7.23
CA THR A 255 1.12 -2.29 -6.98
C THR A 255 0.64 -2.01 -5.57
N LEU A 256 0.30 -3.04 -4.83
CA LEU A 256 -0.18 -2.98 -3.45
C LEU A 256 0.82 -3.65 -2.52
N GLY A 257 0.87 -3.20 -1.28
CA GLY A 257 1.65 -3.89 -0.27
C GLY A 257 1.40 -3.34 1.13
N ILE A 258 1.84 -4.12 2.11
CA ILE A 258 1.77 -3.78 3.53
C ILE A 258 2.84 -4.54 4.30
N LEU A 259 3.32 -3.96 5.38
CA LEU A 259 4.17 -4.68 6.34
C LEU A 259 3.28 -5.45 7.32
N PHE A 260 3.49 -6.76 7.39
CA PHE A 260 2.76 -7.65 8.30
C PHE A 260 3.56 -8.93 8.53
N GLY A 261 3.26 -9.67 9.59
CA GLY A 261 3.92 -10.93 9.90
C GLY A 261 3.27 -11.70 11.04
N VAL A 262 4.00 -12.63 11.61
CA VAL A 262 3.54 -13.47 12.71
C VAL A 262 3.20 -12.60 13.94
N ASN A 263 2.06 -12.87 14.56
CA ASN A 263 1.51 -12.09 15.68
C ASN A 263 1.30 -10.60 15.37
N GLY A 264 1.13 -10.22 14.09
CA GLY A 264 0.95 -8.82 13.68
C GLY A 264 2.23 -8.01 13.65
N ASN A 265 3.41 -8.62 13.78
CA ASN A 265 4.68 -7.93 13.59
C ASN A 265 4.83 -7.40 12.16
N ALA A 266 5.51 -6.27 11.99
CA ALA A 266 5.76 -5.69 10.67
C ALA A 266 7.10 -6.18 10.10
N ASP A 267 7.31 -7.49 10.08
CA ASP A 267 8.60 -8.13 9.77
C ASP A 267 8.66 -8.77 8.37
N ARG A 268 7.59 -8.70 7.59
CA ARG A 268 7.54 -9.11 6.17
C ARG A 268 6.80 -8.08 5.33
N LEU A 269 7.20 -7.97 4.10
CA LEU A 269 6.46 -7.20 3.09
C LEU A 269 5.51 -8.14 2.34
N PHE A 270 4.21 -7.87 2.45
CA PHE A 270 3.18 -8.48 1.61
C PHE A 270 2.96 -7.62 0.39
N VAL A 271 2.84 -8.22 -0.79
CA VAL A 271 2.53 -7.53 -2.05
C VAL A 271 1.43 -8.24 -2.82
N SER A 272 0.64 -7.45 -3.54
CA SER A 272 -0.45 -7.90 -4.40
C SER A 272 -0.77 -6.84 -5.48
N GLY A 273 -1.91 -6.98 -6.15
CA GLY A 273 -2.31 -6.04 -7.21
C GLY A 273 -1.50 -6.23 -8.49
N ASN A 274 -1.03 -7.45 -8.74
CA ASN A 274 -0.49 -7.82 -10.04
C ASN A 274 -1.65 -7.82 -11.06
N PRO A 275 -1.56 -7.05 -12.16
CA PRO A 275 -2.66 -6.89 -13.12
C PRO A 275 -2.87 -8.11 -14.03
N GLU A 276 -1.99 -9.10 -13.99
CA GLU A 276 -2.13 -10.31 -14.81
C GLU A 276 -3.28 -11.17 -14.30
N GLY A 277 -4.21 -11.53 -15.19
CA GLY A 277 -5.46 -12.20 -14.85
C GLY A 277 -5.31 -13.44 -13.98
N ALA A 278 -4.21 -14.18 -14.15
CA ALA A 278 -3.90 -15.36 -13.34
C ALA A 278 -3.54 -15.02 -11.87
N TYR A 279 -3.16 -13.77 -11.58
CA TYR A 279 -2.61 -13.37 -10.28
C TYR A 279 -3.39 -12.28 -9.56
N ILE A 280 -4.54 -11.85 -10.04
CA ILE A 280 -5.31 -10.75 -9.46
C ILE A 280 -5.76 -10.99 -8.01
N ASN A 281 -5.93 -12.26 -7.62
CA ASN A 281 -6.31 -12.67 -6.27
C ASN A 281 -5.14 -13.27 -5.47
N TYR A 282 -3.91 -13.17 -5.97
CA TYR A 282 -2.73 -13.65 -5.26
C TYR A 282 -2.13 -12.55 -4.41
N ASP A 283 -1.54 -12.94 -3.29
CA ASP A 283 -0.52 -12.18 -2.63
C ASP A 283 0.71 -13.04 -2.31
N TRP A 284 1.84 -12.36 -2.19
CA TRP A 284 3.12 -12.94 -1.83
C TRP A 284 3.67 -12.23 -0.61
N TYR A 285 4.47 -12.92 0.17
CA TYR A 285 5.18 -12.32 1.30
C TYR A 285 6.67 -12.65 1.27
N SER A 286 7.48 -11.66 1.69
CA SER A 286 8.93 -11.76 1.72
C SER A 286 9.43 -12.67 2.85
N GLY A 287 10.71 -13.01 2.80
CA GLY A 287 11.46 -13.51 3.95
C GLY A 287 11.37 -12.54 5.14
N GLN A 288 11.61 -13.04 6.33
CA GLN A 288 11.59 -12.24 7.55
C GLN A 288 12.68 -11.16 7.51
N ASN A 289 12.27 -9.91 7.67
CA ASN A 289 13.14 -8.74 7.59
C ASN A 289 13.97 -8.59 6.30
N ASP A 290 13.64 -9.36 5.25
CA ASP A 290 14.37 -9.33 3.98
C ASP A 290 13.44 -9.30 2.75
N PRO A 291 13.03 -8.12 2.25
CA PRO A 291 12.29 -7.98 0.99
C PRO A 291 13.12 -8.24 -0.28
N THR A 292 14.33 -8.77 -0.17
CA THR A 292 15.09 -9.29 -1.31
C THR A 292 14.92 -10.80 -1.51
N TYR A 293 14.28 -11.48 -0.52
CA TYR A 293 13.94 -12.90 -0.59
C TYR A 293 12.42 -13.09 -0.68
N TRP A 294 11.97 -13.68 -1.76
CA TRP A 294 10.57 -14.00 -2.04
C TRP A 294 10.45 -15.48 -2.35
N PRO A 295 10.29 -16.34 -1.33
CA PRO A 295 10.16 -17.78 -1.54
C PRO A 295 9.01 -18.07 -2.53
N ASP A 296 9.23 -18.90 -3.52
CA ASP A 296 8.19 -19.23 -4.51
C ASP A 296 7.01 -20.03 -3.91
N THR A 297 7.17 -20.53 -2.69
CA THR A 297 6.13 -21.15 -1.86
C THR A 297 5.40 -20.14 -0.96
N ALA A 298 5.92 -18.91 -0.79
CA ALA A 298 5.40 -17.91 0.12
C ALA A 298 4.29 -17.05 -0.54
N TYR A 299 3.15 -17.65 -0.82
CA TYR A 299 1.99 -16.98 -1.41
C TYR A 299 0.67 -17.52 -0.85
N ALA A 300 -0.38 -16.74 -1.05
CA ALA A 300 -1.76 -17.20 -0.81
C ALA A 300 -2.69 -16.74 -1.93
N THR A 301 -3.75 -17.49 -2.17
CA THR A 301 -4.91 -17.05 -2.94
C THR A 301 -5.91 -16.41 -2.00
N VAL A 302 -6.24 -15.16 -2.23
CA VAL A 302 -7.10 -14.35 -1.37
C VAL A 302 -8.52 -14.32 -1.95
N GLY A 303 -9.42 -15.10 -1.35
CA GLY A 303 -10.81 -15.18 -1.81
C GLY A 303 -10.93 -15.77 -3.23
N ALA A 304 -12.00 -15.39 -3.94
CA ALA A 304 -12.30 -15.93 -5.26
C ALA A 304 -11.29 -15.53 -6.34
N ALA A 305 -11.07 -16.44 -7.28
CA ALA A 305 -10.08 -16.28 -8.35
C ALA A 305 -10.41 -15.15 -9.34
N ASN A 306 -11.70 -14.82 -9.50
CA ASN A 306 -12.17 -13.77 -10.41
C ASN A 306 -12.26 -12.38 -9.75
N SER A 307 -11.93 -12.25 -8.47
CA SER A 307 -11.99 -11.01 -7.70
C SER A 307 -10.59 -10.54 -7.32
N ALA A 308 -10.26 -9.30 -7.65
CA ALA A 308 -8.93 -8.73 -7.42
C ALA A 308 -8.74 -8.25 -5.98
N VAL A 309 -7.51 -8.35 -5.47
CA VAL A 309 -7.11 -7.64 -4.26
C VAL A 309 -6.95 -6.16 -4.60
N MET A 310 -7.60 -5.29 -3.83
CA MET A 310 -7.65 -3.84 -4.06
C MET A 310 -6.98 -3.03 -2.96
N GLY A 311 -6.68 -3.64 -1.82
CA GLY A 311 -6.01 -2.96 -0.72
C GLY A 311 -5.79 -3.85 0.49
N TYR A 312 -5.00 -3.34 1.41
CA TYR A 312 -4.73 -3.97 2.69
C TYR A 312 -4.92 -3.00 3.83
N THR A 313 -5.25 -3.54 4.97
CA THR A 313 -5.17 -2.85 6.27
C THR A 313 -4.83 -3.84 7.38
N VAL A 314 -4.29 -3.35 8.48
CA VAL A 314 -4.06 -4.16 9.68
C VAL A 314 -5.02 -3.69 10.77
N ILE A 315 -5.78 -4.61 11.34
CA ILE A 315 -6.75 -4.32 12.41
C ILE A 315 -6.50 -5.31 13.55
N ASN A 316 -6.19 -4.81 14.74
CA ASN A 316 -5.98 -5.65 15.93
C ASN A 316 -5.06 -6.87 15.67
N ASN A 317 -3.92 -6.66 15.02
CA ASN A 317 -2.95 -7.69 14.64
C ASN A 317 -3.45 -8.71 13.60
N TYR A 318 -4.54 -8.41 12.89
CA TYR A 318 -5.01 -9.18 11.76
C TYR A 318 -4.75 -8.43 10.45
N LEU A 319 -4.40 -9.15 9.42
CA LEU A 319 -4.28 -8.63 8.06
C LEU A 319 -5.64 -8.74 7.36
N ALA A 320 -6.22 -7.62 7.00
CA ALA A 320 -7.42 -7.57 6.17
C ALA A 320 -7.06 -7.20 4.73
N ALA A 321 -7.39 -8.09 3.80
CA ALA A 321 -7.30 -7.85 2.37
C ALA A 321 -8.69 -7.45 1.84
N ILE A 322 -8.77 -6.29 1.22
CA ILE A 322 -10.00 -5.73 0.65
C ILE A 322 -10.03 -6.10 -0.83
N LYS A 323 -11.14 -6.69 -1.28
CA LYS A 323 -11.34 -7.16 -2.65
C LYS A 323 -12.19 -6.17 -3.46
N ASP A 324 -12.23 -6.37 -4.78
CA ASP A 324 -13.17 -5.68 -5.67
C ASP A 324 -14.60 -6.22 -5.51
N ASP A 325 -15.56 -5.66 -6.25
CA ASP A 325 -17.00 -5.89 -6.10
C ASP A 325 -17.51 -7.14 -6.87
N ARG A 326 -16.62 -7.98 -7.38
CA ARG A 326 -17.02 -9.15 -8.19
C ARG A 326 -17.60 -10.29 -7.36
N GLU A 327 -17.30 -10.33 -6.06
CA GLU A 327 -17.84 -11.33 -5.15
C GLU A 327 -18.26 -10.69 -3.80
N PRO A 328 -19.49 -10.16 -3.71
CA PRO A 328 -19.94 -9.35 -2.59
C PRO A 328 -20.05 -10.10 -1.26
N GLU A 329 -20.10 -11.43 -1.28
CA GLU A 329 -20.25 -12.21 -0.04
C GLU A 329 -18.98 -12.33 0.78
N ARG A 330 -17.79 -12.04 0.21
CA ARG A 330 -16.47 -12.23 0.84
C ARG A 330 -15.49 -11.16 0.41
N ASN A 331 -15.90 -9.90 0.48
CA ASN A 331 -15.10 -8.79 -0.03
C ASN A 331 -13.94 -8.40 0.85
N ILE A 332 -13.94 -8.80 2.12
CA ILE A 332 -12.83 -8.56 3.03
C ILE A 332 -12.41 -9.89 3.62
N VAL A 333 -11.17 -10.27 3.38
CA VAL A 333 -10.58 -11.51 3.87
C VAL A 333 -9.63 -11.18 5.00
N ILE A 334 -9.93 -11.63 6.21
CA ILE A 334 -9.14 -11.37 7.41
C ILE A 334 -8.29 -12.58 7.71
N ARG A 335 -6.98 -12.38 7.86
CA ARG A 335 -6.00 -13.43 8.14
C ARG A 335 -5.23 -13.15 9.42
N GLN A 336 -4.84 -14.20 10.10
CA GLN A 336 -3.98 -14.16 11.29
C GLN A 336 -2.59 -14.65 10.94
N GLY A 337 -1.55 -14.02 11.46
CA GLY A 337 -0.18 -14.50 11.34
C GLY A 337 0.20 -15.39 12.52
N ASN A 338 0.49 -16.66 12.26
CA ASN A 338 0.86 -17.66 13.26
C ASN A 338 2.15 -18.40 12.87
N LEU A 339 2.76 -19.11 13.81
CA LEU A 339 3.75 -20.13 13.51
C LEU A 339 3.08 -21.51 13.55
N VAL A 340 3.30 -22.30 12.51
CA VAL A 340 2.90 -23.72 12.43
C VAL A 340 4.17 -24.50 12.10
N ASP A 341 4.56 -25.43 12.95
CA ASP A 341 5.81 -26.22 12.82
C ASP A 341 7.06 -25.34 12.57
N ASN A 342 7.16 -24.22 13.27
CA ASN A 342 8.18 -23.19 13.13
C ASN A 342 8.15 -22.38 11.82
N GLU A 343 7.19 -22.64 10.92
CA GLU A 343 7.03 -21.89 9.68
C GLU A 343 5.92 -20.85 9.78
N PRO A 344 6.05 -19.67 9.11
CA PRO A 344 5.02 -18.64 9.11
C PRO A 344 3.79 -19.12 8.31
N ALA A 345 2.62 -19.00 8.93
CA ALA A 345 1.35 -19.31 8.29
C ALA A 345 0.36 -18.16 8.47
N PHE A 346 -0.41 -17.88 7.43
CA PHE A 346 -1.37 -16.77 7.40
C PHE A 346 -2.78 -17.27 7.04
N PRO A 347 -3.38 -18.15 7.87
CA PRO A 347 -4.69 -18.71 7.60
C PRO A 347 -5.79 -17.63 7.64
N VAL A 348 -6.86 -17.88 6.89
CA VAL A 348 -8.08 -17.06 6.96
C VAL A 348 -8.73 -17.25 8.32
N TYR A 349 -8.90 -16.16 9.04
CA TYR A 349 -9.57 -16.10 10.34
C TYR A 349 -11.06 -15.82 10.18
N ASN A 350 -11.41 -14.85 9.31
CA ASN A 350 -12.80 -14.44 9.06
C ASN A 350 -12.94 -13.80 7.67
N THR A 351 -14.18 -13.66 7.22
CA THR A 351 -14.52 -12.91 6.01
C THR A 351 -15.71 -12.00 6.30
N LEU A 352 -15.69 -10.78 5.74
CA LEU A 352 -16.79 -9.82 5.86
C LEU A 352 -17.46 -9.61 4.51
N GLN A 353 -18.76 -9.33 4.56
CA GLN A 353 -19.58 -8.95 3.41
C GLN A 353 -19.64 -7.43 3.26
N GLY A 354 -19.92 -6.97 2.06
CA GLY A 354 -20.14 -5.56 1.77
C GLY A 354 -19.81 -5.22 0.33
N PRO A 355 -19.92 -3.94 -0.04
CA PRO A 355 -19.45 -3.49 -1.34
C PRO A 355 -17.91 -3.60 -1.41
N GLY A 356 -17.40 -4.03 -2.55
CA GLY A 356 -15.97 -4.11 -2.80
C GLY A 356 -15.33 -2.76 -3.07
N ALA A 357 -14.02 -2.69 -2.93
CA ALA A 357 -13.27 -1.49 -3.25
C ALA A 357 -13.23 -1.24 -4.76
N VAL A 358 -13.33 0.03 -5.15
CA VAL A 358 -13.24 0.46 -6.56
C VAL A 358 -11.91 1.14 -6.86
N ALA A 359 -11.25 1.72 -5.87
CA ALA A 359 -10.01 2.48 -6.02
C ALA A 359 -8.90 1.92 -5.14
N PRO A 360 -7.83 1.33 -5.73
CA PRO A 360 -6.74 0.71 -4.96
C PRO A 360 -5.94 1.69 -4.10
N TRP A 361 -6.02 2.99 -4.40
CA TRP A 361 -5.31 4.04 -3.70
C TRP A 361 -6.15 4.77 -2.65
N SER A 362 -7.41 4.37 -2.47
CA SER A 362 -8.33 5.06 -1.54
C SER A 362 -8.18 4.63 -0.08
N SER A 363 -7.53 3.49 0.18
CA SER A 363 -7.43 2.96 1.54
C SER A 363 -6.55 3.83 2.43
N ALA A 364 -7.09 4.29 3.57
CA ALA A 364 -6.36 5.02 4.59
C ALA A 364 -7.02 4.82 5.96
N TYR A 365 -6.27 5.07 7.02
CA TYR A 365 -6.70 4.82 8.40
C TYR A 365 -7.13 6.14 9.06
N LEU A 366 -8.44 6.30 9.32
CA LEU A 366 -8.98 7.46 10.03
C LEU A 366 -9.28 7.08 11.48
N LYS A 367 -8.54 7.67 12.44
CA LYS A 367 -8.65 7.32 13.87
C LYS A 367 -8.40 5.82 14.10
N THR A 368 -9.46 5.07 14.31
CA THR A 368 -9.43 3.62 14.60
C THR A 368 -10.05 2.79 13.48
N GLU A 369 -10.47 3.44 12.39
CA GLU A 369 -11.16 2.76 11.30
C GLU A 369 -10.38 2.88 9.99
N PRO A 370 -10.06 1.76 9.32
CA PRO A 370 -9.61 1.79 7.94
C PRO A 370 -10.79 2.08 7.01
N LEU A 371 -10.60 3.07 6.15
CA LEU A 371 -11.57 3.50 5.15
C LEU A 371 -11.13 3.08 3.76
N PHE A 372 -12.08 2.82 2.87
CA PHE A 372 -11.84 2.55 1.45
C PHE A 372 -13.05 2.98 0.61
N LEU A 373 -12.81 3.35 -0.65
CA LEU A 373 -13.84 3.77 -1.58
C LEU A 373 -14.49 2.59 -2.28
N THR A 374 -15.81 2.62 -2.33
CA THR A 374 -16.66 1.69 -3.07
C THR A 374 -17.53 2.45 -4.08
N ASN A 375 -18.25 1.75 -4.94
CA ASN A 375 -19.28 2.37 -5.83
C ASN A 375 -20.44 3.00 -5.06
N LEU A 376 -20.61 2.69 -3.77
CA LEU A 376 -21.69 3.18 -2.93
C LEU A 376 -21.27 4.30 -1.96
N GLY A 377 -19.98 4.68 -1.97
CA GLY A 377 -19.41 5.67 -1.07
C GLY A 377 -18.19 5.14 -0.32
N VAL A 378 -17.78 5.85 0.74
CA VAL A 378 -16.64 5.43 1.59
C VAL A 378 -17.13 4.51 2.69
N TYR A 379 -16.51 3.34 2.80
CA TYR A 379 -16.84 2.32 3.78
C TYR A 379 -15.70 2.11 4.76
N ALA A 380 -16.03 1.69 5.97
CA ALA A 380 -15.08 1.34 7.02
C ALA A 380 -15.17 -0.14 7.38
N VAL A 381 -14.01 -0.71 7.75
CA VAL A 381 -13.95 -1.96 8.51
C VAL A 381 -13.77 -1.62 9.97
N THR A 382 -14.79 -1.86 10.79
CA THR A 382 -14.74 -1.52 12.21
C THR A 382 -14.11 -2.63 13.03
N THR A 383 -13.54 -2.30 14.19
CA THR A 383 -12.90 -3.30 15.08
C THR A 383 -13.89 -4.35 15.61
N SER A 384 -15.17 -3.99 15.72
CA SER A 384 -16.24 -4.92 16.10
C SER A 384 -16.55 -5.95 15.01
N ASP A 385 -16.20 -5.65 13.76
CA ASP A 385 -16.48 -6.53 12.62
C ASP A 385 -15.58 -7.77 12.61
N ILE A 386 -14.40 -7.71 13.26
CA ILE A 386 -13.49 -8.86 13.34
C ILE A 386 -14.05 -9.96 14.25
N SER A 387 -14.75 -9.58 15.32
CA SER A 387 -15.20 -10.52 16.36
C SER A 387 -16.64 -11.01 16.21
N GLY A 388 -17.47 -10.36 15.41
CA GLY A 388 -18.88 -10.77 15.32
C GLY A 388 -19.72 -10.09 14.24
N GLU A 389 -19.25 -9.00 13.63
CA GLU A 389 -19.92 -8.39 12.49
C GLU A 389 -19.59 -9.10 11.19
N LYS A 390 -20.54 -9.04 10.27
CA LYS A 390 -20.41 -9.65 8.94
C LYS A 390 -20.36 -8.63 7.82
N TYR A 391 -20.45 -7.33 8.13
CA TYR A 391 -20.63 -6.27 7.14
C TYR A 391 -19.73 -5.08 7.40
N SER A 392 -19.18 -4.51 6.32
CA SER A 392 -18.56 -3.19 6.36
C SER A 392 -19.61 -2.08 6.52
N GLN A 393 -19.21 -0.91 7.01
CA GLN A 393 -20.10 0.19 7.38
C GLN A 393 -19.86 1.41 6.50
N ASN A 394 -20.93 1.96 5.88
CA ASN A 394 -20.84 3.25 5.20
C ASN A 394 -20.52 4.38 6.20
N ARG A 395 -19.66 5.32 5.79
CA ARG A 395 -19.22 6.47 6.59
C ARG A 395 -19.38 7.81 5.89
N SER A 396 -19.80 7.85 4.66
CA SER A 396 -19.84 9.04 3.82
C SER A 396 -21.22 9.40 3.29
N TYR A 397 -22.29 8.92 3.90
CA TYR A 397 -23.66 9.12 3.42
C TYR A 397 -23.94 10.55 2.92
N TYR A 398 -23.52 11.56 3.68
CA TYR A 398 -23.76 12.96 3.32
C TYR A 398 -23.00 13.46 2.09
N LEU A 399 -21.95 12.75 1.68
CA LEU A 399 -21.17 13.04 0.47
C LEU A 399 -21.58 12.17 -0.73
N ASP A 400 -22.25 11.05 -0.48
CA ASP A 400 -22.49 9.98 -1.47
C ASP A 400 -23.30 10.46 -2.67
N GLY A 401 -24.26 11.38 -2.45
CA GLY A 401 -25.09 11.92 -3.53
C GLY A 401 -24.29 12.57 -4.67
N LYS A 402 -23.17 13.22 -4.34
CA LYS A 402 -22.24 13.81 -5.31
C LYS A 402 -21.10 12.86 -5.64
N LEU A 403 -20.47 12.23 -4.65
CA LEU A 403 -19.34 11.35 -4.83
C LEU A 403 -19.60 10.20 -5.82
N ARG A 404 -20.77 9.58 -5.72
CA ARG A 404 -21.17 8.47 -6.61
C ARG A 404 -21.38 8.87 -8.07
N THR A 405 -21.53 10.16 -8.34
CA THR A 405 -21.66 10.68 -9.72
C THR A 405 -20.35 11.07 -10.35
N GLU A 406 -19.24 11.02 -9.59
CA GLU A 406 -17.90 11.30 -10.12
C GLU A 406 -17.49 10.26 -11.15
N PRO A 407 -17.00 10.67 -12.32
CA PRO A 407 -16.46 9.74 -13.30
C PRO A 407 -15.11 9.19 -12.85
N GLY A 408 -14.84 7.92 -13.17
CA GLY A 408 -13.52 7.34 -12.95
C GLY A 408 -13.16 7.14 -11.47
N LEU A 409 -14.09 6.69 -10.64
CA LEU A 409 -13.88 6.42 -9.20
C LEU A 409 -12.63 5.58 -8.92
N GLN A 410 -12.22 4.71 -9.85
CA GLN A 410 -11.01 3.88 -9.73
C GLN A 410 -9.71 4.69 -9.65
N ASN A 411 -9.71 5.96 -10.06
CA ASN A 411 -8.55 6.85 -10.03
C ASN A 411 -8.41 7.61 -8.71
N ALA A 412 -9.43 7.55 -7.85
CA ALA A 412 -9.42 8.23 -6.56
C ALA A 412 -8.29 7.72 -5.67
N PHE A 413 -7.78 8.60 -4.82
CA PHE A 413 -6.86 8.22 -3.76
C PHE A 413 -7.25 8.86 -2.43
N GLY A 414 -6.92 8.18 -1.33
CA GLY A 414 -7.18 8.62 0.03
C GLY A 414 -5.89 8.98 0.76
N PHE A 415 -5.96 10.03 1.57
CA PHE A 415 -4.90 10.41 2.49
C PHE A 415 -5.48 10.96 3.79
N VAL A 416 -4.83 10.68 4.92
CA VAL A 416 -5.28 11.20 6.23
C VAL A 416 -4.27 12.21 6.75
N TYR A 417 -4.77 13.40 7.09
CA TYR A 417 -3.98 14.46 7.69
C TYR A 417 -4.83 15.23 8.72
N ASN A 418 -4.31 15.45 9.91
CA ASN A 418 -4.99 16.15 11.02
C ASN A 418 -6.40 15.61 11.30
N ASP A 419 -6.52 14.28 11.37
CA ASP A 419 -7.81 13.59 11.57
C ASP A 419 -8.87 13.88 10.49
N LEU A 420 -8.45 14.29 9.31
CA LEU A 420 -9.29 14.45 8.13
C LEU A 420 -8.87 13.41 7.09
N TYR A 421 -9.80 12.60 6.61
CA TYR A 421 -9.60 11.73 5.47
C TYR A 421 -9.96 12.49 4.19
N TRP A 422 -8.97 12.72 3.35
CA TRP A 422 -9.06 13.37 2.06
C TRP A 422 -9.20 12.32 0.96
N LEU A 423 -10.36 12.24 0.34
CA LEU A 423 -10.58 11.42 -0.86
C LEU A 423 -10.50 12.33 -2.07
N CYS A 424 -9.39 12.29 -2.78
CA CYS A 424 -9.12 13.15 -3.92
C CYS A 424 -9.49 12.47 -5.24
N ILE A 425 -10.22 13.20 -6.07
CA ILE A 425 -10.64 12.76 -7.40
C ILE A 425 -10.96 13.98 -8.27
N ASN A 426 -10.59 13.94 -9.56
CA ASN A 426 -10.97 14.94 -10.57
C ASN A 426 -10.75 16.41 -10.15
N GLY A 427 -9.62 16.70 -9.49
CA GLY A 427 -9.28 18.05 -9.05
C GLY A 427 -10.10 18.53 -7.85
N SER A 428 -10.75 17.65 -7.13
CA SER A 428 -11.53 17.92 -5.92
C SER A 428 -11.18 16.95 -4.80
N ALA A 429 -11.58 17.28 -3.57
CA ALA A 429 -11.50 16.36 -2.44
C ALA A 429 -12.83 16.30 -1.66
N TYR A 430 -13.25 15.09 -1.37
CA TYR A 430 -14.31 14.75 -0.42
C TYR A 430 -13.64 14.45 0.92
N ILE A 431 -13.96 15.21 1.96
CA ILE A 431 -13.22 15.18 3.22
C ILE A 431 -14.12 14.68 4.33
N LEU A 432 -13.70 13.62 5.04
CA LEU A 432 -14.40 13.11 6.22
C LEU A 432 -13.67 13.56 7.48
N ASP A 433 -14.41 14.09 8.46
CA ASP A 433 -13.87 14.65 9.69
C ASP A 433 -13.92 13.62 10.83
N GLY A 434 -12.77 13.08 11.20
CA GLY A 434 -12.62 12.13 12.30
C GLY A 434 -12.65 12.77 13.70
N MET A 435 -12.63 14.10 13.81
CA MET A 435 -12.69 14.78 15.13
C MET A 435 -14.13 14.92 15.66
N GLN A 436 -15.14 14.87 14.79
CA GLN A 436 -16.51 14.83 15.24
C GLN A 436 -16.85 13.39 15.66
N PRO A 437 -17.37 13.17 16.86
CA PRO A 437 -17.60 11.83 17.37
C PRO A 437 -18.65 11.09 16.53
N LEU A 438 -18.30 9.87 16.12
CA LEU A 438 -19.27 8.91 15.60
C LEU A 438 -20.04 8.28 16.76
N ASN A 439 -21.34 8.11 16.57
CA ASN A 439 -22.10 7.24 17.45
C ASN A 439 -21.81 5.78 17.08
N THR A 440 -21.21 5.03 17.98
CA THR A 440 -20.89 3.61 17.80
C THR A 440 -22.04 2.69 18.23
N ASP A 441 -23.08 3.23 18.85
CA ASP A 441 -24.27 2.46 19.19
C ASP A 441 -25.03 2.06 17.92
N ARG A 442 -25.20 0.77 17.69
CA ARG A 442 -25.88 0.21 16.53
C ARG A 442 -27.38 0.46 16.52
N SER A 443 -27.99 0.68 17.68
CA SER A 443 -29.39 1.08 17.81
C SER A 443 -29.60 2.55 17.47
N ALA A 444 -28.57 3.36 17.44
CA ALA A 444 -28.62 4.76 17.09
C ALA A 444 -29.02 4.99 15.63
N PRO A 445 -29.71 6.10 15.31
CA PRO A 445 -30.05 6.44 13.95
C PRO A 445 -28.83 6.40 13.01
N TYR A 446 -29.02 5.89 11.81
CA TYR A 446 -27.95 5.75 10.79
C TYR A 446 -27.19 7.07 10.55
N SER A 447 -27.89 8.21 10.54
CA SER A 447 -27.32 9.54 10.36
C SER A 447 -26.29 9.93 11.41
N THR A 448 -26.38 9.40 12.63
CA THR A 448 -25.45 9.73 13.72
C THR A 448 -24.16 8.90 13.67
N ARG A 449 -24.13 7.87 12.83
CA ARG A 449 -22.96 6.99 12.61
C ARG A 449 -22.12 7.41 11.40
N GLN A 450 -22.38 8.59 10.85
CA GLN A 450 -21.70 9.15 9.68
C GLN A 450 -20.71 10.24 10.10
N TYR A 451 -19.56 10.29 9.46
CA TYR A 451 -18.65 11.42 9.62
C TYR A 451 -19.27 12.70 9.08
N ALA A 452 -18.89 13.83 9.69
CA ALA A 452 -19.12 15.12 9.03
C ALA A 452 -18.29 15.18 7.74
N GLY A 453 -18.88 15.72 6.69
CA GLY A 453 -18.24 15.79 5.38
C GLY A 453 -18.00 17.21 4.92
N PHE A 454 -16.89 17.47 4.26
CA PHE A 454 -16.55 18.73 3.62
C PHE A 454 -16.15 18.50 2.15
N TYR A 455 -16.16 19.55 1.37
CA TYR A 455 -15.83 19.47 -0.05
C TYR A 455 -14.85 20.58 -0.46
N ARG A 456 -13.76 20.18 -1.10
CA ARG A 456 -12.73 21.09 -1.59
C ARG A 456 -12.63 21.00 -3.10
N THR A 457 -12.71 22.14 -3.77
CA THR A 457 -12.51 22.29 -5.22
C THR A 457 -11.10 22.82 -5.53
N ASN A 458 -10.72 22.84 -6.79
CA ASN A 458 -9.43 23.34 -7.29
C ASN A 458 -8.24 22.72 -6.54
N LEU A 459 -8.24 21.38 -6.46
CA LEU A 459 -7.17 20.62 -5.83
C LEU A 459 -6.64 19.56 -6.81
N PRO A 460 -5.69 19.93 -7.69
CA PRO A 460 -5.16 19.02 -8.72
C PRO A 460 -4.19 17.99 -8.15
N ALA A 461 -4.50 17.43 -6.98
CA ALA A 461 -3.68 16.47 -6.30
C ALA A 461 -3.76 15.09 -6.97
N ARG A 462 -2.61 14.51 -7.26
CA ARG A 462 -2.43 13.13 -7.72
C ARG A 462 -1.95 12.23 -6.58
N VAL A 463 -1.09 12.75 -5.72
CA VAL A 463 -0.58 12.09 -4.52
C VAL A 463 -0.46 13.13 -3.41
N MET A 464 -0.64 12.70 -2.17
CA MET A 464 -0.48 13.54 -0.98
C MET A 464 0.49 12.90 0.01
N TRP A 465 1.16 13.75 0.79
CA TRP A 465 2.01 13.33 1.90
C TRP A 465 2.08 14.40 2.97
N GLU A 466 2.52 14.01 4.14
CA GLU A 466 2.89 14.92 5.23
C GLU A 466 4.42 15.06 5.27
N LYS A 467 4.90 16.28 5.41
CA LYS A 467 6.29 16.58 5.67
C LYS A 467 6.40 17.78 6.59
N ASP A 468 7.22 17.65 7.65
CA ASP A 468 7.45 18.71 8.65
C ASP A 468 6.15 19.28 9.24
N GLY A 469 5.17 18.37 9.53
CA GLY A 469 3.86 18.74 10.06
C GLY A 469 2.95 19.51 9.10
N ARG A 470 3.25 19.53 7.80
CA ARG A 470 2.47 20.19 6.77
C ARG A 470 1.99 19.23 5.72
N LEU A 471 0.82 19.53 5.14
CA LEU A 471 0.27 18.78 4.03
C LEU A 471 0.89 19.26 2.71
N TRP A 472 1.36 18.29 1.92
CA TRP A 472 1.91 18.48 0.60
C TRP A 472 1.17 17.64 -0.42
N PHE A 473 1.24 18.04 -1.68
CA PHE A 473 0.75 17.19 -2.76
C PHE A 473 1.54 17.39 -4.06
N GLY A 474 1.53 16.35 -4.87
CA GLY A 474 2.02 16.37 -6.24
C GLY A 474 0.88 16.29 -7.24
N SER A 475 1.07 16.89 -8.41
CA SER A 475 0.06 17.03 -9.45
C SER A 475 0.38 16.22 -10.71
N GLU A 476 -0.60 16.13 -11.62
CA GLU A 476 -0.44 15.50 -12.95
C GLU A 476 0.53 16.26 -13.86
N ASN A 477 0.75 17.53 -13.63
CA ASN A 477 1.62 18.38 -14.45
C ASN A 477 3.02 18.59 -13.85
N GLY A 478 3.46 17.72 -12.95
CA GLY A 478 4.82 17.73 -12.41
C GLY A 478 5.07 18.73 -11.27
N ARG A 479 4.06 19.43 -10.82
CA ARG A 479 4.22 20.43 -9.76
C ARG A 479 4.02 19.82 -8.39
N VAL A 480 4.84 20.28 -7.46
CA VAL A 480 4.76 19.97 -6.03
C VAL A 480 4.29 21.20 -5.28
N TYR A 481 3.27 21.02 -4.47
CA TYR A 481 2.63 22.07 -3.70
C TYR A 481 2.66 21.78 -2.21
N ARG A 482 2.62 22.84 -1.41
CA ARG A 482 2.52 22.79 0.05
C ARG A 482 1.36 23.66 0.52
N PHE A 483 0.51 23.13 1.37
CA PHE A 483 -0.54 23.92 2.00
C PHE A 483 0.05 24.93 3.00
N TYR A 484 -0.55 26.11 3.05
CA TYR A 484 -0.27 27.09 4.09
C TYR A 484 -0.72 26.54 5.46
N ALA A 485 0.04 26.84 6.51
CA ALA A 485 -0.29 26.50 7.90
C ALA A 485 -0.68 27.72 8.73
N ASP A 486 -0.18 28.91 8.36
CA ASP A 486 -0.45 30.16 9.03
C ASP A 486 -1.51 30.96 8.26
N THR A 487 -2.64 31.25 8.91
CA THR A 487 -3.73 32.04 8.35
C THR A 487 -3.36 33.51 8.13
N ALA A 488 -2.34 34.00 8.83
CA ALA A 488 -1.84 35.37 8.68
C ALA A 488 -0.81 35.52 7.54
N ALA A 489 -0.33 34.41 6.98
CA ALA A 489 0.63 34.48 5.88
C ALA A 489 -0.02 35.12 4.63
N PRO A 490 0.67 36.00 3.94
CA PRO A 490 0.19 36.59 2.68
C PRO A 490 -0.14 35.45 1.68
N GLY A 491 -1.32 35.52 1.06
CA GLY A 491 -1.77 34.50 0.11
C GLY A 491 -2.25 33.20 0.69
N SER A 492 -2.35 33.08 2.03
CA SER A 492 -2.77 31.83 2.71
C SER A 492 -4.15 31.31 2.29
N TYR A 493 -4.96 32.12 1.67
CA TYR A 493 -6.27 31.78 1.11
C TYR A 493 -6.30 31.77 -0.43
N ASN A 494 -5.13 31.60 -1.06
CA ASN A 494 -4.99 31.46 -2.51
C ASN A 494 -4.44 30.09 -2.88
N ASP A 495 -4.90 29.54 -3.97
CA ASP A 495 -4.41 28.31 -4.60
C ASP A 495 -3.41 28.67 -5.70
N ASP A 496 -2.11 28.57 -5.42
CA ASP A 496 -1.01 28.97 -6.34
C ASP A 496 -1.21 30.40 -6.93
N GLY A 497 -1.66 31.33 -6.08
CA GLY A 497 -1.93 32.71 -6.45
C GLY A 497 -3.41 33.02 -6.76
N GLU A 498 -4.23 32.05 -7.05
CA GLU A 498 -5.66 32.22 -7.36
C GLU A 498 -6.50 32.25 -6.08
N ALA A 499 -7.40 33.22 -5.95
CA ALA A 499 -8.23 33.37 -4.78
C ALA A 499 -9.22 32.19 -4.65
N ILE A 500 -9.28 31.57 -3.47
CA ILE A 500 -10.24 30.51 -3.20
C ILE A 500 -11.65 31.11 -3.06
N ASP A 501 -12.61 30.59 -3.83
CA ASP A 501 -14.03 30.87 -3.62
C ASP A 501 -14.58 29.91 -2.56
N ALA A 502 -15.12 30.48 -1.47
CA ALA A 502 -15.64 29.70 -0.32
C ALA A 502 -16.89 30.36 0.23
N TYR A 503 -17.96 29.57 0.34
CA TYR A 503 -19.24 30.02 0.88
C TYR A 503 -19.97 28.88 1.62
N TRP A 504 -21.02 29.25 2.32
CA TRP A 504 -21.92 28.34 3.00
C TRP A 504 -23.35 28.67 2.64
N THR A 505 -24.05 27.71 2.03
CA THR A 505 -25.46 27.83 1.70
C THR A 505 -26.31 27.21 2.80
N THR A 506 -27.38 27.86 3.21
CA THR A 506 -28.38 27.27 4.11
C THR A 506 -29.43 26.57 3.30
N GLY A 507 -29.99 25.47 3.84
CA GLY A 507 -31.14 24.81 3.22
C GLY A 507 -32.33 25.78 3.09
N SER A 508 -33.06 25.68 1.97
CA SER A 508 -34.29 26.46 1.77
C SER A 508 -35.37 25.92 2.73
N ARG A 509 -36.07 26.82 3.42
CA ARG A 509 -37.26 26.53 4.20
C ARG A 509 -38.50 27.13 3.54
#